data_d20c5bb66c32c5273a59ebc4b11aae78
#
_entry.id   d20c5bb66c32c5273a59ebc4b11aae78
#
_cell.length_a   1.000
_cell.length_b   1.000
_cell.length_c   1.000
_cell.angle_alpha   90.00
_cell.angle_beta   90.00
_cell.angle_gamma   90.00
#
_symmetry.space_group_name_H-M   'P 1'
#
loop_
_entity.id
_entity.type
_entity.pdbx_description
1 polymer ?
#
loop_
_entity_poly.entity_id
_entity_poly.type
_entity_poly.pdbx_seq_one_letter_code
_entity_poly.pdbx_strand_id
1 'polypeptide(L)'
;MCKKIVLLVVATVILTSVHLANAQQAGKVWRIGLFHVGLDHVPPSLDPLRDGLKALGYEEGKNIRLDWRNLLDEEAARATAQEFVRDRVDLIVAFESQTVRAAKAATSEIPVVFLN
;
A
#
# COMPACT_ATOMS: atom_id res chain seq x y z
N MET A 1 -5.33 34.37 -37.08
CA MET A 1 -4.12 34.22 -36.24
C MET A 1 -4.40 33.90 -34.79
N CYS A 2 -5.40 34.50 -34.14
CA CYS A 2 -5.71 34.25 -32.73
C CYS A 2 -6.13 32.80 -32.41
N LYS A 3 -6.81 32.10 -33.30
CA LYS A 3 -7.25 30.70 -33.10
C LYS A 3 -6.09 29.70 -33.00
N LYS A 4 -5.01 29.89 -33.75
CA LYS A 4 -3.81 29.03 -33.72
C LYS A 4 -3.01 29.22 -32.42
N ILE A 5 -2.93 30.42 -31.89
CA ILE A 5 -2.23 30.75 -30.65
C ILE A 5 -3.00 30.17 -29.47
N VAL A 6 -4.34 30.29 -29.46
CA VAL A 6 -5.20 29.71 -28.42
C VAL A 6 -5.11 28.19 -28.39
N LEU A 7 -5.10 27.51 -29.55
CA LEU A 7 -4.91 26.07 -29.64
C LEU A 7 -3.55 25.61 -29.12
N LEU A 8 -2.49 26.33 -29.40
CA LEU A 8 -1.14 26.06 -28.90
C LEU A 8 -1.06 26.22 -27.38
N VAL A 9 -1.67 27.26 -26.82
CA VAL A 9 -1.70 27.48 -25.37
C VAL A 9 -2.49 26.38 -24.66
N VAL A 10 -3.65 25.99 -25.19
CA VAL A 10 -4.48 24.91 -24.63
C VAL A 10 -3.73 23.57 -24.69
N ALA A 11 -3.07 23.25 -25.80
CA ALA A 11 -2.27 22.03 -25.93
C ALA A 11 -1.11 22.00 -24.92
N THR A 12 -0.44 23.12 -24.69
CA THR A 12 0.65 23.22 -23.71
C THR A 12 0.15 23.02 -22.27
N VAL A 13 -1.00 23.59 -21.91
CA VAL A 13 -1.61 23.43 -20.59
C VAL A 13 -2.02 21.97 -20.34
N ILE A 14 -2.59 21.29 -21.32
CA ILE A 14 -2.98 19.88 -21.21
C ILE A 14 -1.74 18.99 -21.00
N LEU A 15 -0.67 19.21 -21.76
CA LEU A 15 0.59 18.45 -21.63
C LEU A 15 1.25 18.64 -20.26
N THR A 16 1.26 19.84 -19.69
CA THR A 16 1.81 20.10 -18.36
C THR A 16 0.97 19.45 -17.27
N SER A 17 -0.35 19.40 -17.41
CA SER A 17 -1.24 18.74 -16.44
C SER A 17 -0.99 17.23 -16.36
N VAL A 18 -0.78 16.57 -17.50
CA VAL A 18 -0.49 15.13 -17.57
C VAL A 18 0.88 14.83 -16.95
N HIS A 19 1.88 15.64 -17.18
CA HIS A 19 3.21 15.46 -16.57
C HIS A 19 3.18 15.65 -15.06
N LEU A 20 2.45 16.61 -14.53
CA LEU A 20 2.28 16.81 -13.09
C LEU A 20 1.57 15.62 -12.41
N ALA A 21 0.52 15.08 -13.04
CA ALA A 21 -0.19 13.91 -12.50
C ALA A 21 0.72 12.66 -12.45
N ASN A 22 1.51 12.40 -13.49
CA ASN A 22 2.47 11.30 -13.51
C ASN A 22 3.60 11.50 -12.50
N ALA A 23 4.10 12.72 -12.31
CA ALA A 23 5.12 13.03 -11.34
C ALA A 23 4.61 12.83 -9.89
N GLN A 24 3.35 13.18 -9.60
CA GLN A 24 2.74 12.93 -8.29
C GLN A 24 2.56 11.44 -8.01
N GLN A 25 2.15 10.63 -8.98
CA GLN A 25 2.04 9.18 -8.84
C GLN A 25 3.41 8.52 -8.71
N ALA A 26 4.41 8.96 -9.48
CA ALA A 26 5.77 8.46 -9.42
C ALA A 26 6.48 8.80 -8.09
N GLY A 27 6.08 9.87 -7.40
CA GLY A 27 6.63 10.29 -6.12
C GLY A 27 6.00 9.60 -4.91
N LYS A 28 4.87 8.88 -5.08
CA LYS A 28 4.19 8.22 -3.97
C LYS A 28 4.87 6.90 -3.62
N VAL A 29 5.16 6.72 -2.33
CA VAL A 29 5.57 5.44 -1.75
C VAL A 29 4.38 4.84 -1.01
N TRP A 30 3.88 3.72 -1.52
CA TRP A 30 2.77 3.00 -0.91
C TRP A 30 3.25 2.26 0.33
N ARG A 31 2.50 2.37 1.43
CA ARG A 31 2.83 1.72 2.69
C ARG A 31 1.85 0.60 2.96
N ILE A 32 2.37 -0.61 3.09
CA ILE A 32 1.57 -1.81 3.35
C ILE A 32 1.98 -2.39 4.69
N GLY A 33 1.02 -2.50 5.60
CA GLY A 33 1.19 -3.23 6.84
C GLY A 33 0.80 -4.70 6.63
N LEU A 34 1.72 -5.61 6.95
CA LEU A 34 1.48 -7.05 6.88
C LEU A 34 1.74 -7.65 8.24
N PHE A 35 0.83 -8.47 8.74
CA PHE A 35 1.02 -9.07 10.05
C PHE A 35 0.36 -10.43 10.18
N HIS A 36 0.95 -11.26 11.00
CA HIS A 36 0.39 -12.54 11.40
C HIS A 36 0.79 -12.92 12.82
N VAL A 37 0.15 -13.94 13.36
CA VAL A 37 0.36 -14.45 14.71
C VAL A 37 0.88 -15.89 14.66
N GLY A 38 1.94 -16.17 15.43
CA GLY A 38 2.33 -17.53 15.74
C GLY A 38 3.19 -18.27 14.71
N LEU A 39 3.80 -17.58 13.75
CA LEU A 39 4.77 -18.22 12.86
C LEU A 39 6.19 -18.04 13.38
N ASP A 40 6.98 -19.11 13.34
CA ASP A 40 8.40 -19.05 13.71
C ASP A 40 9.29 -18.48 12.61
N HIS A 41 8.72 -18.22 11.43
CA HIS A 41 9.46 -17.78 10.26
C HIS A 41 8.57 -16.91 9.34
N VAL A 42 9.18 -16.25 8.38
CA VAL A 42 8.46 -15.48 7.34
C VAL A 42 7.51 -16.42 6.58
N PRO A 43 6.23 -16.05 6.41
CA PRO A 43 5.29 -16.95 5.72
C PRO A 43 5.72 -17.22 4.28
N PRO A 44 5.54 -18.44 3.80
CA PRO A 44 5.90 -18.80 2.43
C PRO A 44 5.19 -17.96 1.35
N SER A 45 4.06 -17.34 1.69
CA SER A 45 3.29 -16.49 0.78
C SER A 45 3.90 -15.08 0.57
N LEU A 46 4.89 -14.68 1.37
CA LEU A 46 5.45 -13.33 1.28
C LEU A 46 6.31 -13.15 0.02
N ASP A 47 7.11 -14.13 -0.37
CA ASP A 47 7.92 -14.04 -1.58
C ASP A 47 7.07 -14.01 -2.85
N PRO A 48 6.07 -14.88 -3.05
CA PRO A 48 5.13 -14.75 -4.15
C PRO A 48 4.39 -13.40 -4.18
N LEU A 49 4.05 -12.84 -3.02
CA LEU A 49 3.44 -11.51 -2.93
C LEU A 49 4.40 -10.43 -3.45
N ARG A 50 5.66 -10.47 -3.03
CA ARG A 50 6.70 -9.55 -3.53
C ARG A 50 6.91 -9.67 -5.04
N ASP A 51 6.98 -10.89 -5.54
CA ASP A 51 7.16 -11.16 -6.97
C ASP A 51 5.95 -10.64 -7.78
N GLY A 52 4.74 -10.87 -7.29
CA GLY A 52 3.52 -10.35 -7.91
C GLY A 52 3.48 -8.82 -7.93
N LEU A 53 3.85 -8.17 -6.84
CA LEU A 53 3.93 -6.71 -6.75
C LEU A 53 4.98 -6.16 -7.71
N LYS A 54 6.15 -6.81 -7.79
CA LYS A 54 7.22 -6.43 -8.71
C LYS A 54 6.77 -6.54 -10.17
N ALA A 55 6.06 -7.61 -10.52
CA ALA A 55 5.50 -7.78 -11.86
C ALA A 55 4.51 -6.65 -12.23
N LEU A 56 3.86 -6.04 -11.24
CA LEU A 56 2.95 -4.90 -11.41
C LEU A 56 3.65 -3.54 -11.32
N GLY A 57 4.97 -3.51 -11.16
CA GLY A 57 5.75 -2.28 -11.08
C GLY A 57 5.98 -1.75 -9.66
N TYR A 58 5.63 -2.52 -8.62
CA TYR A 58 5.84 -2.13 -7.23
C TYR A 58 7.08 -2.82 -6.66
N GLU A 59 8.12 -2.04 -6.35
CA GLU A 59 9.37 -2.54 -5.77
C GLU A 59 9.66 -1.89 -4.42
N GLU A 60 10.06 -2.72 -3.45
CA GLU A 60 10.52 -2.23 -2.16
C GLU A 60 11.74 -1.31 -2.33
N GLY A 61 11.73 -0.19 -1.61
CA GLY A 61 12.78 0.83 -1.70
C GLY A 61 12.61 1.84 -2.82
N LYS A 62 11.67 1.63 -3.75
CA LYS A 62 11.34 2.57 -4.83
C LYS A 62 9.99 3.23 -4.63
N ASN A 63 8.91 2.46 -4.69
CA ASN A 63 7.55 3.00 -4.65
C ASN A 63 6.63 2.23 -3.69
N ILE A 64 7.14 1.23 -2.98
CA ILE A 64 6.39 0.48 -1.98
C ILE A 64 7.27 0.22 -0.76
N ARG A 65 6.64 0.22 0.42
CA ARG A 65 7.24 -0.16 1.68
C ARG A 65 6.37 -1.21 2.35
N LEU A 66 6.96 -2.37 2.64
CA LEU A 66 6.30 -3.46 3.34
C LEU A 66 6.73 -3.44 4.81
N ASP A 67 5.79 -3.20 5.71
CA ASP A 67 6.01 -3.29 7.15
C ASP A 67 5.47 -4.63 7.63
N TRP A 68 6.35 -5.58 7.75
CA TRP A 68 6.06 -6.96 8.15
C TRP A 68 6.18 -7.15 9.66
N ARG A 69 5.14 -7.69 10.29
CA ARG A 69 5.12 -7.99 11.72
C ARG A 69 4.72 -9.43 11.99
N ASN A 70 5.58 -10.15 12.70
CA ASN A 70 5.28 -11.46 13.27
C ASN A 70 5.00 -11.30 14.76
N LEU A 71 3.82 -11.70 15.22
CA LEU A 71 3.33 -11.40 16.55
C LEU A 71 3.12 -12.68 17.36
N LEU A 72 3.23 -12.56 18.67
CA LEU A 72 3.12 -13.69 19.57
C LEU A 72 1.66 -14.11 19.80
N ASP A 73 0.73 -13.16 19.83
CA ASP A 73 -0.66 -13.40 20.20
C ASP A 73 -1.62 -12.38 19.60
N GLU A 74 -2.91 -12.58 19.85
CA GLU A 74 -3.97 -11.71 19.36
C GLU A 74 -3.94 -10.30 19.97
N GLU A 75 -3.47 -10.15 21.21
CA GLU A 75 -3.35 -8.84 21.85
C GLU A 75 -2.28 -7.99 21.13
N ALA A 76 -1.13 -8.59 20.81
CA ALA A 76 -0.10 -7.95 20.01
C ALA A 76 -0.60 -7.61 18.59
N ALA A 77 -1.45 -8.47 18.00
CA ALA A 77 -2.07 -8.19 16.71
C ALA A 77 -3.00 -6.97 16.77
N ARG A 78 -3.78 -6.83 17.82
CA ARG A 78 -4.64 -5.64 18.02
C ARG A 78 -3.82 -4.36 18.15
N ALA A 79 -2.76 -4.39 18.95
CA ALA A 79 -1.86 -3.24 19.11
C ALA A 79 -1.20 -2.85 17.79
N THR A 80 -0.73 -3.84 17.02
CA THR A 80 -0.10 -3.62 15.71
C THR A 80 -1.09 -3.05 14.70
N ALA A 81 -2.32 -3.55 14.65
CA ALA A 81 -3.36 -2.99 13.78
C ALA A 81 -3.62 -1.51 14.08
N GLN A 82 -3.64 -1.13 15.37
CA GLN A 82 -3.79 0.26 15.77
C GLN A 82 -2.57 1.11 15.37
N GLU A 83 -1.36 0.56 15.43
CA GLU A 83 -0.16 1.23 14.94
C GLU A 83 -0.24 1.48 13.43
N PHE A 84 -0.68 0.50 12.64
CA PHE A 84 -0.87 0.67 11.20
C PHE A 84 -1.86 1.78 10.87
N VAL A 85 -2.95 1.89 11.62
CA VAL A 85 -3.93 2.97 11.47
C VAL A 85 -3.32 4.33 11.82
N ARG A 86 -2.59 4.41 12.92
CA ARG A 86 -1.91 5.63 13.36
C ARG A 86 -0.86 6.09 12.35
N ASP A 87 -0.12 5.15 11.78
CA ASP A 87 0.92 5.41 10.77
C ASP A 87 0.33 5.64 9.37
N ARG A 88 -0.99 5.53 9.22
CA ARG A 88 -1.71 5.75 7.97
C ARG A 88 -1.18 4.90 6.82
N VAL A 89 -1.03 3.61 7.05
CA VAL A 89 -0.71 2.69 5.95
C VAL A 89 -1.82 2.70 4.90
N ASP A 90 -1.46 2.46 3.65
CA ASP A 90 -2.41 2.49 2.53
C ASP A 90 -3.21 1.19 2.40
N LEU A 91 -2.67 0.09 2.91
CA LEU A 91 -3.26 -1.24 2.85
C LEU A 91 -2.78 -2.08 4.03
N ILE A 92 -3.67 -2.91 4.56
CA ILE A 92 -3.33 -3.93 5.57
C ILE A 92 -3.51 -5.31 4.95
N VAL A 93 -2.52 -6.16 5.09
CA VAL A 93 -2.57 -7.58 4.70
C VAL A 93 -2.54 -8.44 5.95
N ALA A 94 -3.58 -9.24 6.12
CA ALA A 94 -3.77 -10.12 7.26
C ALA A 94 -3.76 -11.59 6.79
N PHE A 95 -3.09 -12.47 7.53
CA PHE A 95 -2.84 -13.83 7.08
C PHE A 95 -3.75 -14.88 7.72
N GLU A 96 -4.31 -14.62 8.88
CA GLU A 96 -5.21 -15.55 9.56
C GLU A 96 -6.35 -14.82 10.29
N SER A 97 -7.29 -15.59 10.82
CA SER A 97 -8.51 -15.06 11.44
C SER A 97 -8.26 -14.04 12.55
N GLN A 98 -7.19 -14.22 13.32
CA GLN A 98 -6.85 -13.31 14.43
C GLN A 98 -6.43 -11.94 13.93
N THR A 99 -5.57 -11.88 12.92
CA THR A 99 -5.13 -10.62 12.31
C THR A 99 -6.24 -9.95 11.51
N VAL A 100 -7.10 -10.73 10.84
CA VAL A 100 -8.27 -10.19 10.12
C VAL A 100 -9.22 -9.51 11.11
N ARG A 101 -9.52 -10.15 12.26
CA ARG A 101 -10.36 -9.54 13.29
C ARG A 101 -9.73 -8.27 13.87
N ALA A 102 -8.43 -8.31 14.15
CA ALA A 102 -7.70 -7.16 14.66
C ALA A 102 -7.73 -5.97 13.68
N ALA A 103 -7.49 -6.22 12.41
CA ALA A 103 -7.53 -5.19 11.38
C ALA A 103 -8.93 -4.59 11.22
N LYS A 104 -9.97 -5.43 11.15
CA LYS A 104 -11.35 -4.97 11.01
C LYS A 104 -11.83 -4.17 12.23
N ALA A 105 -11.37 -4.53 13.44
CA ALA A 105 -11.69 -3.78 14.65
C ALA A 105 -10.97 -2.42 14.71
N ALA A 106 -9.79 -2.32 14.10
CA ALA A 106 -8.98 -1.10 14.14
C ALA A 106 -9.41 -0.06 13.10
N THR A 107 -9.94 -0.46 11.94
CA THR A 107 -10.26 0.46 10.86
C THR A 107 -11.45 0.02 10.03
N SER A 108 -12.22 1.01 9.54
CA SER A 108 -13.22 0.85 8.50
C SER A 108 -12.83 1.59 7.20
N GLU A 109 -11.72 2.31 7.20
CA GLU A 109 -11.28 3.17 6.09
C GLU A 109 -10.13 2.57 5.29
N ILE A 110 -9.15 1.94 5.97
CA ILE A 110 -8.01 1.32 5.30
C ILE A 110 -8.44 -0.03 4.74
N PRO A 111 -8.21 -0.30 3.44
CA PRO A 111 -8.50 -1.61 2.86
C PRO A 111 -7.74 -2.72 3.56
N VAL A 112 -8.42 -3.81 3.83
CA VAL A 112 -7.85 -5.02 4.45
C VAL A 112 -7.97 -6.17 3.46
N VAL A 113 -6.84 -6.76 3.09
CA VAL A 113 -6.75 -7.97 2.27
C VAL A 113 -6.32 -9.12 3.17
N PHE A 114 -6.98 -10.25 3.05
CA PHE A 114 -6.59 -11.45 3.76
C PHE A 114 -6.07 -12.52 2.78
N LEU A 115 -5.03 -13.22 3.20
CA LEU A 115 -4.45 -14.32 2.46
C LEU A 115 -4.66 -15.61 3.28
N ASN A 116 -5.14 -16.67 2.61
CA ASN A 116 -5.28 -18.03 3.17
C ASN A 116 -4.17 -18.94 2.64
#